data_bb090eaacc8f77ab44e5776403bf5855
#
_entry.id   bb090eaacc8f77ab44e5776403bf5855
#
_cell.length_a   1.000
_cell.length_b   1.000
_cell.length_c   1.000
_cell.angle_alpha   90.00
_cell.angle_beta   90.00
_cell.angle_gamma   90.00
#
_symmetry.space_group_name_H-M   'P 1'
#
loop_
_entity.id
_entity.type
_entity.pdbx_description
1 polymer ?
#
loop_
_entity_poly.entity_id
_entity_poly.type
_entity_poly.pdbx_seq_one_letter_code
_entity_poly.pdbx_strand_id
1 'polypeptide(L)'
;MTLMSFVTLSTVLIFTSCNKEEAGDSQFSATMESCTDIQGKTVLNGTNLNWVSGDQIAIYGTGGNGIYSATPQTPATTAAFTRVSGNSVSAPCRAYYPATLTTDGMNITLPATQTYVAGSMQEFPMYAESNTNTLAFRNLCGALKLHLTKANTSISSIAVTAATPINGTFTVNYNSGDPVLTPVSISATSVTGTTTVLTCATAQAIDNGADFFIYLPAGSYTGLEIELNTDDSRYCIKTANTTIPVTRSQYTTIILGENDLNFVNSLPQGALPGLFTINDDGDQVRFSMGNLQYQASTNTWRFAEHQYDYVGVDNSNISTTYSGWIDLFGWGTGNNPTLSSTNSVDYGTFIDWGNNAISNGGNTVNQWHTLTPSEWQYLFNNHQYGIGNINGVGGVILLPDSWTLPTGCSFTYGFASNNFGWTHNNYTLAQWEQMEGAGAVFLPAAGIRDGTYVLGTGSNGVYWSSTPNSESSANLLDFSSDYLYTMTYGLRCYGFSVRLVQDNN
;
A
#
# COMPACT_ATOMS: atom_id res chain seq x y z
N MET A 1 -83.17 59.89 9.82
CA MET A 1 -82.31 58.91 9.13
C MET A 1 -80.90 59.37 9.42
N THR A 2 -80.27 58.83 10.48
CA THR A 2 -79.07 59.29 11.09
C THR A 2 -77.91 58.43 10.57
N LEU A 3 -76.91 59.08 9.97
CA LEU A 3 -75.72 58.42 9.44
C LEU A 3 -74.66 58.41 10.54
N MET A 4 -74.32 57.25 10.99
CA MET A 4 -73.28 57.00 12.02
C MET A 4 -71.94 56.77 11.35
N SER A 5 -71.01 57.72 11.53
CA SER A 5 -69.64 57.64 11.00
C SER A 5 -68.75 56.86 11.96
N PHE A 6 -68.16 55.75 11.54
CA PHE A 6 -67.16 54.97 12.26
C PHE A 6 -65.76 55.55 11.97
N VAL A 7 -65.12 56.06 12.98
CA VAL A 7 -63.69 56.42 12.92
C VAL A 7 -62.89 55.18 13.33
N THR A 8 -62.14 54.60 12.40
CA THR A 8 -61.18 53.56 12.70
C THR A 8 -59.84 54.16 13.07
N LEU A 9 -59.44 53.95 14.31
CA LEU A 9 -58.12 54.34 14.87
C LEU A 9 -57.07 53.30 14.44
N SER A 10 -56.24 53.61 13.42
CA SER A 10 -55.13 52.79 13.02
C SER A 10 -53.93 53.01 13.97
N THR A 11 -53.65 52.01 14.80
CA THR A 11 -52.45 51.99 15.62
C THR A 11 -51.26 51.56 14.73
N VAL A 12 -50.36 52.47 14.39
CA VAL A 12 -49.09 52.20 13.72
C VAL A 12 -48.13 51.65 14.78
N LEU A 13 -47.89 50.31 14.74
CA LEU A 13 -46.79 49.69 15.45
C LEU A 13 -45.49 49.99 14.71
N ILE A 14 -44.69 50.90 15.25
CA ILE A 14 -43.32 51.12 14.81
C ILE A 14 -42.47 49.97 15.37
N PHE A 15 -42.18 48.99 14.55
CA PHE A 15 -41.10 48.02 14.83
C PHE A 15 -39.78 48.77 14.65
N THR A 16 -39.12 49.18 15.73
CA THR A 16 -37.71 49.48 15.70
C THR A 16 -36.97 48.20 15.48
N SER A 17 -36.60 47.92 14.24
CA SER A 17 -35.61 46.94 13.90
C SER A 17 -34.29 47.35 14.56
N CYS A 18 -33.90 46.65 15.58
CA CYS A 18 -32.55 46.72 16.09
C CYS A 18 -31.65 46.12 15.03
N ASN A 19 -31.16 46.94 14.13
CA ASN A 19 -30.04 46.55 13.26
C ASN A 19 -28.87 46.32 14.22
N LYS A 20 -28.61 45.04 14.53
CA LYS A 20 -27.31 44.61 15.00
C LYS A 20 -26.39 44.97 13.83
N GLU A 21 -25.58 46.02 13.98
CA GLU A 21 -24.44 46.27 13.11
C GLU A 21 -23.68 44.94 13.10
N GLU A 22 -23.71 44.22 11.99
CA GLU A 22 -22.77 43.15 11.76
C GLU A 22 -21.39 43.82 11.83
N ALA A 23 -20.64 43.50 12.87
CA ALA A 23 -19.23 43.90 12.97
C ALA A 23 -18.60 43.47 11.63
N GLY A 24 -18.13 44.48 10.87
CA GLY A 24 -17.62 44.24 9.54
C GLY A 24 -16.64 43.05 9.56
N ASP A 25 -16.82 42.14 8.63
CA ASP A 25 -16.04 40.89 8.54
C ASP A 25 -14.55 41.26 8.61
N SER A 26 -13.83 40.68 9.57
CA SER A 26 -12.40 40.96 9.75
C SER A 26 -11.66 40.46 8.49
N GLN A 27 -11.13 41.39 7.73
CA GLN A 27 -10.28 41.10 6.58
C GLN A 27 -8.84 40.93 7.06
N PHE A 28 -8.17 39.88 6.62
CA PHE A 28 -6.76 39.63 6.90
C PHE A 28 -5.91 39.88 5.65
N SER A 29 -4.68 40.36 5.88
CA SER A 29 -3.64 40.39 4.83
C SER A 29 -2.55 39.40 5.20
N ALA A 30 -2.13 38.57 4.27
CA ALA A 30 -1.12 37.54 4.51
C ALA A 30 0.03 37.58 3.50
N THR A 31 1.25 37.39 4.01
CA THR A 31 2.47 37.23 3.21
C THR A 31 3.04 35.84 3.40
N MET A 32 3.67 35.29 2.35
CA MET A 32 4.39 34.01 2.38
C MET A 32 5.89 34.19 2.54
N GLU A 33 6.51 33.28 3.28
CA GLU A 33 7.96 33.08 3.30
C GLU A 33 8.38 32.33 2.03
N SER A 34 9.48 32.75 1.39
CA SER A 34 10.04 32.05 0.22
C SER A 34 10.76 30.77 0.62
N CYS A 35 10.81 29.78 -0.29
CA CYS A 35 11.63 28.58 -0.16
C CYS A 35 12.87 28.70 -1.07
N THR A 36 14.06 28.37 -0.56
CA THR A 36 15.33 28.53 -1.28
C THR A 36 16.07 27.22 -1.46
N ASP A 37 16.91 27.12 -2.51
CA ASP A 37 17.81 25.99 -2.74
C ASP A 37 19.02 26.05 -1.81
N ILE A 38 19.38 24.93 -1.18
CA ILE A 38 20.58 24.80 -0.34
C ILE A 38 21.85 24.78 -1.20
N GLN A 39 21.78 24.35 -2.44
CA GLN A 39 22.92 24.26 -3.36
C GLN A 39 23.03 25.49 -4.27
N GLY A 40 23.41 26.63 -3.73
CA GLY A 40 23.60 27.97 -4.33
C GLY A 40 24.18 28.10 -5.73
N LYS A 41 23.67 27.39 -6.73
CA LYS A 41 24.12 27.46 -8.13
C LYS A 41 23.05 27.28 -9.20
N THR A 42 21.81 27.58 -8.94
CA THR A 42 20.92 28.00 -10.06
C THR A 42 19.65 28.59 -9.46
N VAL A 43 19.46 29.88 -9.73
CA VAL A 43 18.19 30.55 -9.48
C VAL A 43 17.15 29.83 -10.33
N LEU A 44 16.31 28.98 -9.72
CA LEU A 44 15.05 28.58 -10.33
C LEU A 44 14.18 29.84 -10.39
N ASN A 45 14.10 30.44 -11.55
CA ASN A 45 13.13 31.47 -11.84
C ASN A 45 11.76 30.80 -11.83
N GLY A 46 11.05 30.79 -10.65
CA GLY A 46 9.68 30.30 -10.57
C GLY A 46 9.25 29.54 -9.34
N THR A 47 10.06 29.38 -8.29
CA THR A 47 9.62 28.71 -7.03
C THR A 47 9.29 29.70 -5.91
N ASN A 48 8.85 30.91 -6.23
CA ASN A 48 8.18 31.72 -5.23
C ASN A 48 6.83 31.08 -4.93
N LEU A 49 6.63 30.70 -3.68
CA LEU A 49 5.30 30.35 -3.18
C LEU A 49 4.42 31.60 -3.33
N ASN A 50 3.31 31.47 -4.02
CA ASN A 50 2.39 32.57 -4.27
C ASN A 50 0.99 32.15 -3.85
N TRP A 51 0.25 33.07 -3.21
CA TRP A 51 -1.18 32.92 -3.04
C TRP A 51 -1.88 32.93 -4.39
N VAL A 52 -2.79 32.00 -4.56
CA VAL A 52 -3.70 31.95 -5.70
C VAL A 52 -5.14 32.14 -5.23
N SER A 53 -6.01 32.57 -6.13
CA SER A 53 -7.43 32.74 -5.81
C SER A 53 -8.03 31.42 -5.36
N GLY A 54 -8.69 31.42 -4.20
CA GLY A 54 -9.28 30.23 -3.62
C GLY A 54 -8.43 29.52 -2.58
N ASP A 55 -7.14 29.86 -2.40
CA ASP A 55 -6.35 29.35 -1.27
C ASP A 55 -7.03 29.65 0.04
N GLN A 56 -7.08 28.64 0.93
CA GLN A 56 -7.76 28.76 2.21
C GLN A 56 -6.82 28.62 3.40
N ILE A 57 -7.02 29.50 4.37
CA ILE A 57 -6.34 29.44 5.69
C ILE A 57 -7.35 29.25 6.81
N ALA A 58 -6.98 28.49 7.82
CA ALA A 58 -7.72 28.40 9.08
C ALA A 58 -7.16 29.40 10.08
N ILE A 59 -7.99 30.27 10.67
CA ILE A 59 -7.59 31.25 11.67
C ILE A 59 -8.27 30.93 12.98
N TYR A 60 -7.50 30.88 14.06
CA TYR A 60 -7.92 30.66 15.45
C TYR A 60 -7.52 31.86 16.31
N GLY A 61 -8.45 32.49 17.00
CA GLY A 61 -8.16 33.68 17.82
C GLY A 61 -9.34 34.17 18.61
N THR A 62 -9.35 35.47 18.94
CA THR A 62 -10.47 36.06 19.63
C THR A 62 -11.74 35.99 18.79
N GLY A 63 -12.80 35.42 19.37
CA GLY A 63 -14.07 35.18 18.68
C GLY A 63 -14.24 33.72 18.17
N GLY A 64 -13.21 32.89 18.25
CA GLY A 64 -13.27 31.47 17.87
C GLY A 64 -12.35 31.10 16.74
N ASN A 65 -12.88 30.36 15.75
CA ASN A 65 -12.13 29.95 14.55
C ASN A 65 -12.96 30.13 13.29
N GLY A 66 -12.29 30.41 12.20
CA GLY A 66 -12.91 30.58 10.87
C GLY A 66 -11.98 30.22 9.73
N ILE A 67 -12.56 29.94 8.58
CA ILE A 67 -11.86 29.70 7.32
C ILE A 67 -11.97 30.95 6.47
N TYR A 68 -10.82 31.35 5.92
CA TYR A 68 -10.68 32.56 5.12
C TYR A 68 -10.05 32.20 3.76
N SER A 69 -10.55 32.78 2.69
CA SER A 69 -10.08 32.52 1.32
C SER A 69 -9.36 33.71 0.71
N ALA A 70 -8.27 33.41 0.01
CA ALA A 70 -7.48 34.39 -0.72
C ALA A 70 -8.21 34.92 -1.94
N THR A 71 -8.07 36.22 -2.21
CA THR A 71 -8.69 36.91 -3.35
C THR A 71 -7.68 37.72 -4.19
N PRO A 72 -6.46 37.20 -4.52
CA PRO A 72 -5.56 37.93 -5.39
C PRO A 72 -6.07 37.88 -6.85
N GLN A 73 -5.86 38.94 -7.60
CA GLN A 73 -6.20 38.99 -9.02
C GLN A 73 -5.24 38.16 -9.89
N THR A 74 -4.02 38.01 -9.43
CA THR A 74 -2.92 37.20 -10.01
C THR A 74 -2.15 36.56 -8.88
N PRO A 75 -1.44 35.42 -9.11
CA PRO A 75 -0.60 34.82 -8.09
C PRO A 75 0.36 35.86 -7.48
N ALA A 76 0.40 35.96 -6.15
CA ALA A 76 1.19 36.99 -5.46
C ALA A 76 1.69 36.49 -4.09
N THR A 77 2.84 36.96 -3.63
CA THR A 77 3.40 36.66 -2.32
C THR A 77 2.59 37.27 -1.17
N THR A 78 1.72 38.25 -1.49
CA THR A 78 0.80 38.89 -0.52
C THR A 78 -0.62 38.85 -1.06
N ALA A 79 -1.59 38.48 -0.22
CA ALA A 79 -2.99 38.44 -0.59
C ALA A 79 -3.89 38.92 0.59
N ALA A 80 -5.08 39.45 0.21
CA ALA A 80 -6.16 39.68 1.13
C ALA A 80 -6.97 38.40 1.29
N PHE A 81 -7.46 38.17 2.51
CA PHE A 81 -8.28 37.00 2.87
C PHE A 81 -9.61 37.46 3.44
N THR A 82 -10.68 36.90 2.91
CA THR A 82 -12.07 37.12 3.37
C THR A 82 -12.65 35.85 3.93
N ARG A 83 -13.45 35.98 4.99
CA ARG A 83 -14.10 34.84 5.65
C ARG A 83 -15.07 34.14 4.71
N VAL A 84 -14.98 32.79 4.65
CA VAL A 84 -15.87 31.93 3.87
C VAL A 84 -16.72 31.02 4.75
N SER A 85 -16.24 30.69 5.97
CA SER A 85 -17.00 29.89 6.94
C SER A 85 -16.47 30.05 8.36
N GLY A 86 -17.22 29.55 9.35
CA GLY A 86 -16.89 29.63 10.77
C GLY A 86 -17.16 31.03 11.35
N ASN A 87 -16.50 31.36 12.47
CA ASN A 87 -16.68 32.62 13.18
C ASN A 87 -15.83 33.75 12.57
N SER A 88 -16.25 34.99 12.80
CA SER A 88 -15.38 36.16 12.60
C SER A 88 -14.32 36.19 13.70
N VAL A 89 -13.06 36.15 13.30
CA VAL A 89 -11.90 36.09 14.19
C VAL A 89 -11.20 37.44 14.23
N SER A 90 -10.68 37.81 15.38
CA SER A 90 -9.80 38.98 15.55
C SER A 90 -8.50 38.59 16.26
N ALA A 91 -7.49 39.44 16.12
CA ALA A 91 -6.22 39.25 16.80
C ALA A 91 -6.37 39.42 18.37
N PRO A 92 -5.49 38.79 19.18
CA PRO A 92 -4.39 37.93 18.76
C PRO A 92 -4.88 36.60 18.15
N CYS A 93 -4.20 36.13 17.13
CA CYS A 93 -4.62 34.93 16.38
C CYS A 93 -3.44 34.11 15.85
N ARG A 94 -3.75 32.83 15.52
CA ARG A 94 -2.89 31.90 14.84
C ARG A 94 -3.55 31.50 13.54
N ALA A 95 -2.76 31.32 12.50
CA ALA A 95 -3.25 30.93 11.18
C ALA A 95 -2.42 29.78 10.59
N TYR A 96 -3.10 28.89 9.86
CA TYR A 96 -2.55 27.69 9.29
C TYR A 96 -2.91 27.60 7.80
N TYR A 97 -1.95 27.20 6.97
CA TYR A 97 -2.14 26.90 5.55
C TYR A 97 -1.55 25.51 5.21
N PRO A 98 -2.27 24.70 4.42
CA PRO A 98 -3.68 24.88 4.00
C PRO A 98 -4.64 24.85 5.20
N ALA A 99 -5.88 25.30 5.02
CA ALA A 99 -6.88 25.34 6.08
C ALA A 99 -7.18 23.95 6.70
N THR A 100 -6.93 22.87 5.94
CA THR A 100 -7.08 21.48 6.35
C THR A 100 -5.95 20.98 7.25
N LEU A 101 -4.86 21.75 7.40
CA LEU A 101 -3.67 21.35 8.15
C LEU A 101 -3.95 21.11 9.65
N THR A 102 -4.93 21.81 10.22
CA THR A 102 -5.32 21.69 11.63
C THR A 102 -6.83 21.70 11.80
N THR A 103 -7.32 21.04 12.85
CA THR A 103 -8.74 21.07 13.26
C THR A 103 -8.93 21.64 14.65
N ASP A 104 -7.87 21.77 15.45
CA ASP A 104 -7.90 22.21 16.85
C ASP A 104 -7.15 23.53 17.11
N GLY A 105 -6.41 24.04 16.12
CA GLY A 105 -5.61 25.24 16.22
C GLY A 105 -4.37 25.14 17.14
N MET A 106 -3.97 23.92 17.51
CA MET A 106 -2.78 23.62 18.32
C MET A 106 -1.84 22.63 17.65
N ASN A 107 -2.41 21.57 17.12
CA ASN A 107 -1.66 20.54 16.39
C ASN A 107 -1.96 20.63 14.91
N ILE A 108 -1.00 20.19 14.11
CA ILE A 108 -1.16 20.03 12.67
C ILE A 108 -1.09 18.55 12.30
N THR A 109 -1.66 18.21 11.15
CA THR A 109 -1.51 16.88 10.56
C THR A 109 -0.86 16.99 9.22
N LEU A 110 0.40 16.52 9.10
CA LEU A 110 1.07 16.37 7.82
C LEU A 110 0.49 15.14 7.12
N PRO A 111 0.06 15.26 5.85
CA PRO A 111 -0.56 14.16 5.13
C PRO A 111 0.46 13.05 4.80
N ALA A 112 0.00 11.79 4.82
CA ALA A 112 0.79 10.66 4.34
C ALA A 112 0.88 10.62 2.81
N THR A 113 -0.01 11.34 2.10
CA THR A 113 -0.01 11.44 0.65
C THR A 113 0.03 12.89 0.22
N GLN A 114 0.96 13.22 -0.67
CA GLN A 114 1.10 14.52 -1.34
C GLN A 114 0.78 14.35 -2.83
N THR A 115 0.31 15.41 -3.49
CA THR A 115 -0.03 15.37 -4.92
C THR A 115 1.06 16.06 -5.74
N TYR A 116 1.51 15.40 -6.79
CA TYR A 116 2.46 15.97 -7.74
C TYR A 116 1.80 16.98 -8.65
N VAL A 117 2.46 18.13 -8.81
CA VAL A 117 2.16 19.12 -9.85
C VAL A 117 3.47 19.58 -10.47
N ALA A 118 3.55 19.50 -11.78
CA ALA A 118 4.77 19.83 -12.51
C ALA A 118 5.25 21.25 -12.22
N GLY A 119 6.50 21.37 -11.78
CA GLY A 119 7.15 22.67 -11.50
C GLY A 119 6.62 23.40 -10.27
N SER A 120 5.83 22.77 -9.40
CA SER A 120 5.21 23.39 -8.22
C SER A 120 5.29 22.51 -6.98
N MET A 121 5.32 23.15 -5.79
CA MET A 121 4.98 22.53 -4.51
C MET A 121 3.59 23.02 -4.11
N GLN A 122 2.60 22.15 -4.19
CA GLN A 122 1.24 22.50 -3.77
C GLN A 122 1.07 22.33 -2.26
N GLU A 123 0.25 23.22 -1.68
CA GLU A 123 -0.18 23.14 -0.28
C GLU A 123 0.98 23.02 0.73
N PHE A 124 2.07 23.75 0.48
CA PHE A 124 3.23 23.71 1.39
C PHE A 124 2.82 24.20 2.79
N PRO A 125 3.01 23.39 3.85
CA PRO A 125 2.50 23.69 5.18
C PRO A 125 3.11 24.96 5.77
N MET A 126 2.26 25.91 6.19
CA MET A 126 2.70 27.18 6.76
C MET A 126 1.90 27.56 8.01
N TYR A 127 2.49 28.37 8.85
CA TYR A 127 1.95 28.86 10.11
C TYR A 127 2.26 30.35 10.31
N ALA A 128 1.32 31.09 10.92
CA ALA A 128 1.53 32.45 11.35
C ALA A 128 0.91 32.70 12.73
N GLU A 129 1.56 33.55 13.55
CA GLU A 129 0.96 34.17 14.74
C GLU A 129 0.98 35.69 14.56
N SER A 130 -0.09 36.36 14.98
CA SER A 130 -0.17 37.81 14.88
C SER A 130 -1.04 38.42 15.99
N ASN A 131 -0.62 39.61 16.47
CA ASN A 131 -1.41 40.48 17.33
C ASN A 131 -2.21 41.51 16.51
N THR A 132 -2.20 41.39 15.17
CA THR A 132 -2.94 42.27 14.25
C THR A 132 -3.59 41.42 13.14
N ASN A 133 -4.32 42.06 12.21
CA ASN A 133 -4.89 41.38 11.07
C ASN A 133 -3.88 41.19 9.91
N THR A 134 -2.58 41.37 10.15
CA THR A 134 -1.52 41.10 9.18
C THR A 134 -0.79 39.84 9.59
N LEU A 135 -0.80 38.82 8.71
CA LEU A 135 -0.24 37.50 8.94
C LEU A 135 1.05 37.35 8.13
N ALA A 136 2.16 37.09 8.80
CA ALA A 136 3.43 36.71 8.16
C ALA A 136 3.62 35.21 8.27
N PHE A 137 3.26 34.48 7.23
CA PHE A 137 3.37 33.02 7.23
C PHE A 137 4.83 32.57 7.15
N ARG A 138 5.16 31.59 7.98
CA ARG A 138 6.43 30.87 8.02
C ARG A 138 6.22 29.43 7.58
N ASN A 139 7.10 28.91 6.75
CA ASN A 139 7.09 27.52 6.34
C ASN A 139 7.31 26.60 7.53
N LEU A 140 6.56 25.50 7.63
CA LEU A 140 6.71 24.51 8.70
C LEU A 140 7.70 23.41 8.34
N CYS A 141 7.91 23.17 7.05
CA CYS A 141 8.71 22.10 6.49
C CYS A 141 9.90 22.61 5.68
N GLY A 142 10.83 21.74 5.37
CA GLY A 142 11.68 21.80 4.20
C GLY A 142 11.19 20.82 3.14
N ALA A 143 11.92 20.67 2.03
CA ALA A 143 11.57 19.74 0.98
C ALA A 143 12.76 18.96 0.43
N LEU A 144 12.48 17.76 -0.11
CA LEU A 144 13.35 17.08 -1.05
C LEU A 144 12.93 17.51 -2.46
N LYS A 145 13.91 17.85 -3.28
CA LYS A 145 13.76 18.01 -4.72
C LYS A 145 14.45 16.82 -5.39
N LEU A 146 13.69 15.92 -5.98
CA LEU A 146 14.23 14.81 -6.76
C LEU A 146 14.24 15.21 -8.23
N HIS A 147 15.44 15.34 -8.83
CA HIS A 147 15.61 15.49 -10.25
C HIS A 147 15.88 14.13 -10.87
N LEU A 148 14.92 13.60 -11.63
CA LEU A 148 14.98 12.26 -12.20
C LEU A 148 15.11 12.33 -13.72
N THR A 149 16.01 11.51 -14.29
CA THR A 149 16.17 11.38 -15.75
C THR A 149 16.36 9.91 -16.12
N LYS A 150 15.45 9.38 -16.92
CA LYS A 150 15.52 8.01 -17.47
C LYS A 150 14.69 7.90 -18.74
N ALA A 151 15.31 7.40 -19.82
CA ALA A 151 14.64 7.19 -21.09
C ALA A 151 13.47 6.19 -20.97
N ASN A 152 12.39 6.45 -21.71
CA ASN A 152 11.18 5.59 -21.77
C ASN A 152 10.63 5.24 -20.40
N THR A 153 10.56 6.22 -19.50
CA THR A 153 10.10 5.98 -18.13
C THR A 153 9.18 7.11 -17.66
N SER A 154 8.04 6.73 -17.08
CA SER A 154 7.08 7.65 -16.48
C SER A 154 6.83 7.26 -15.02
N ILE A 155 6.94 8.22 -14.10
CA ILE A 155 6.74 8.01 -12.66
C ILE A 155 5.28 8.19 -12.29
N SER A 156 4.68 7.19 -11.68
CA SER A 156 3.31 7.22 -11.15
C SER A 156 3.25 7.67 -9.68
N SER A 157 4.25 7.28 -8.88
CA SER A 157 4.36 7.70 -7.47
C SER A 157 5.79 7.61 -6.96
N ILE A 158 6.05 8.34 -5.88
CA ILE A 158 7.33 8.31 -5.15
C ILE A 158 7.02 8.18 -3.67
N ALA A 159 7.47 7.08 -3.03
CA ALA A 159 7.40 6.92 -1.59
C ALA A 159 8.75 7.27 -0.96
N VAL A 160 8.71 8.05 0.12
CA VAL A 160 9.87 8.40 0.93
C VAL A 160 9.67 7.84 2.33
N THR A 161 10.58 6.98 2.77
CA THR A 161 10.53 6.34 4.09
C THR A 161 11.73 6.76 4.93
N ALA A 162 11.49 7.16 6.17
CA ALA A 162 12.49 7.59 7.13
C ALA A 162 12.40 6.76 8.42
N ALA A 163 13.49 6.74 9.20
CA ALA A 163 13.51 6.08 10.51
C ALA A 163 12.70 6.84 11.58
N THR A 164 12.38 8.11 11.34
CA THR A 164 11.62 8.98 12.26
C THR A 164 10.31 9.42 11.60
N PRO A 165 9.30 9.83 12.38
CA PRO A 165 8.01 10.29 11.84
C PRO A 165 8.16 11.47 10.86
N ILE A 166 7.58 11.33 9.67
CA ILE A 166 7.57 12.36 8.61
C ILE A 166 6.15 12.78 8.19
N ASN A 167 5.12 12.09 8.67
CA ASN A 167 3.71 12.46 8.52
C ASN A 167 2.92 12.22 9.82
N GLY A 168 1.63 12.57 9.84
CA GLY A 168 0.77 12.45 11.02
C GLY A 168 0.76 13.72 11.85
N THR A 169 0.49 13.60 13.16
CA THR A 169 0.23 14.75 14.04
C THR A 169 1.51 15.31 14.66
N PHE A 170 1.66 16.63 14.54
CA PHE A 170 2.77 17.40 15.11
C PHE A 170 2.25 18.59 15.90
N THR A 171 2.92 18.93 17.00
CA THR A 171 2.75 20.22 17.67
C THR A 171 3.65 21.27 17.04
N VAL A 172 3.10 22.46 16.77
CA VAL A 172 3.87 23.62 16.31
C VAL A 172 4.39 24.38 17.51
N ASN A 173 5.71 24.39 17.71
CA ASN A 173 6.37 25.19 18.74
C ASN A 173 6.90 26.49 18.12
N TYR A 174 6.35 27.62 18.56
CA TYR A 174 6.71 28.94 18.07
C TYR A 174 7.09 29.86 19.24
N ASN A 175 8.38 30.15 19.38
CA ASN A 175 8.93 31.01 20.42
C ASN A 175 9.65 32.21 19.81
N SER A 176 8.92 33.16 19.22
CA SER A 176 9.42 34.39 18.60
C SER A 176 10.52 34.21 17.53
N GLY A 177 10.71 33.00 17.05
CA GLY A 177 11.70 32.60 16.04
C GLY A 177 11.05 31.81 14.92
N ASP A 178 11.79 30.85 14.39
CA ASP A 178 11.28 29.94 13.39
C ASP A 178 10.41 28.84 14.04
N PRO A 179 9.26 28.45 13.42
CA PRO A 179 8.42 27.38 13.94
C PRO A 179 9.13 26.02 13.85
N VAL A 180 8.98 25.20 14.89
CA VAL A 180 9.55 23.85 14.96
C VAL A 180 8.42 22.85 15.14
N LEU A 181 8.44 21.78 14.35
CA LEU A 181 7.52 20.66 14.44
C LEU A 181 8.06 19.60 15.41
N THR A 182 7.24 19.21 16.39
CA THR A 182 7.53 18.11 17.31
C THR A 182 6.48 17.02 17.12
N PRO A 183 6.85 15.77 16.78
CA PRO A 183 5.90 14.67 16.69
C PRO A 183 5.12 14.49 17.99
N VAL A 184 3.81 14.35 17.91
CA VAL A 184 2.98 14.04 19.07
C VAL A 184 3.06 12.54 19.31
N SER A 185 3.75 12.14 20.40
CA SER A 185 3.75 10.75 20.87
C SER A 185 2.39 10.46 21.49
N ILE A 186 1.49 9.76 20.76
CA ILE A 186 0.19 9.40 21.28
C ILE A 186 0.09 7.89 21.48
N SER A 187 -0.39 7.53 22.67
CA SER A 187 -0.88 6.21 23.05
C SER A 187 -1.87 5.66 22.01
N ALA A 188 -1.58 4.49 21.46
CA ALA A 188 -2.44 3.51 20.76
C ALA A 188 -3.37 3.95 19.62
N THR A 189 -3.65 5.23 19.36
CA THR A 189 -4.63 5.68 18.36
C THR A 189 -4.19 6.81 17.44
N SER A 190 -2.96 7.31 17.54
CA SER A 190 -2.45 8.38 16.67
C SER A 190 -1.29 7.85 15.83
N VAL A 191 -1.49 7.83 14.54
CA VAL A 191 -0.53 7.32 13.55
C VAL A 191 0.39 8.46 13.13
N THR A 192 1.56 8.57 13.76
CA THR A 192 2.70 9.22 13.10
C THR A 192 3.32 8.19 12.18
N GLY A 193 3.31 8.46 10.88
CA GLY A 193 3.88 7.56 9.88
C GLY A 193 5.31 7.92 9.52
N THR A 194 6.05 6.92 9.13
CA THR A 194 7.43 7.04 8.65
C THR A 194 7.55 7.07 7.13
N THR A 195 6.45 6.92 6.39
CA THR A 195 6.42 6.91 4.94
C THR A 195 5.44 7.95 4.39
N THR A 196 5.91 8.82 3.50
CA THR A 196 5.09 9.79 2.75
C THR A 196 5.15 9.47 1.26
N VAL A 197 3.99 9.50 0.58
CA VAL A 197 3.88 9.17 -0.85
C VAL A 197 3.47 10.40 -1.65
N LEU A 198 4.26 10.76 -2.66
CA LEU A 198 3.89 11.72 -3.68
C LEU A 198 3.22 10.96 -4.84
N THR A 199 1.97 11.28 -5.16
CA THR A 199 1.22 10.63 -6.24
C THR A 199 1.06 11.55 -7.44
N CYS A 200 1.22 11.01 -8.64
CA CYS A 200 0.96 11.69 -9.89
C CYS A 200 -0.46 11.33 -10.37
N ALA A 201 -1.33 12.31 -10.59
CA ALA A 201 -2.67 12.06 -11.16
C ALA A 201 -2.59 11.46 -12.58
N THR A 202 -1.55 11.82 -13.31
CA THR A 202 -1.10 11.19 -14.56
C THR A 202 0.40 10.97 -14.41
N ALA A 203 0.89 9.80 -14.81
CA ALA A 203 2.32 9.50 -14.69
C ALA A 203 3.18 10.55 -15.41
N GLN A 204 4.24 10.98 -14.76
CA GLN A 204 5.15 12.03 -15.24
C GLN A 204 6.34 11.41 -15.97
N ALA A 205 6.46 11.67 -17.27
CA ALA A 205 7.62 11.27 -18.05
C ALA A 205 8.91 11.96 -17.55
N ILE A 206 10.01 11.18 -17.48
CA ILE A 206 11.32 11.66 -17.02
C ILE A 206 12.41 11.56 -18.08
N ASP A 207 12.06 11.35 -19.36
CA ASP A 207 13.00 11.23 -20.49
C ASP A 207 13.93 12.43 -20.65
N ASN A 208 13.42 13.64 -20.40
CA ASN A 208 14.15 14.90 -20.52
C ASN A 208 14.48 15.54 -19.17
N GLY A 209 14.33 14.76 -18.09
CA GLY A 209 14.44 15.24 -16.72
C GLY A 209 13.14 15.84 -16.19
N ALA A 210 12.75 15.48 -14.97
CA ALA A 210 11.64 16.07 -14.25
C ALA A 210 11.98 16.27 -12.77
N ASP A 211 11.42 17.34 -12.20
CA ASP A 211 11.59 17.70 -10.79
C ASP A 211 10.35 17.30 -9.99
N PHE A 212 10.57 16.58 -8.89
CA PHE A 212 9.54 16.18 -7.94
C PHE A 212 9.87 16.79 -6.58
N PHE A 213 8.89 17.45 -5.97
CA PHE A 213 9.05 18.07 -4.65
C PHE A 213 8.21 17.34 -3.60
N ILE A 214 8.85 16.96 -2.49
CA ILE A 214 8.22 16.27 -1.36
C ILE A 214 8.61 17.02 -0.10
N TYR A 215 7.64 17.63 0.60
CA TYR A 215 7.92 18.31 1.84
C TYR A 215 7.95 17.36 3.02
N LEU A 216 8.91 17.60 3.92
CA LEU A 216 9.14 16.82 5.14
C LEU A 216 9.38 17.76 6.32
N PRO A 217 9.12 17.34 7.56
CA PRO A 217 9.61 18.07 8.73
C PRO A 217 11.11 18.38 8.63
N ALA A 218 11.53 19.52 9.16
CA ALA A 218 12.96 19.82 9.23
C ALA A 218 13.67 18.82 10.14
N GLY A 219 14.79 18.26 9.68
CA GLY A 219 15.53 17.23 10.37
C GLY A 219 16.74 16.71 9.60
N SER A 220 17.41 15.73 10.17
CA SER A 220 18.53 15.01 9.54
C SER A 220 18.16 13.56 9.41
N TYR A 221 18.02 13.07 8.18
CA TYR A 221 17.52 11.74 7.86
C TYR A 221 18.65 10.82 7.42
N THR A 222 18.97 9.82 8.24
CA THR A 222 19.95 8.78 7.91
C THR A 222 19.21 7.53 7.42
N GLY A 223 19.70 6.92 6.35
CA GLY A 223 19.07 5.74 5.75
C GLY A 223 17.70 6.06 5.11
N LEU A 224 17.52 7.29 4.62
CA LEU A 224 16.32 7.67 3.90
C LEU A 224 16.15 6.78 2.67
N GLU A 225 15.00 6.14 2.54
CA GLU A 225 14.66 5.30 1.40
C GLU A 225 13.71 6.04 0.47
N ILE A 226 13.97 5.96 -0.82
CA ILE A 226 13.16 6.55 -1.89
C ILE A 226 12.77 5.42 -2.84
N GLU A 227 11.49 5.10 -2.89
CA GLU A 227 10.92 4.15 -3.83
C GLU A 227 10.21 4.91 -4.95
N LEU A 228 10.64 4.66 -6.18
CA LEU A 228 10.09 5.24 -7.40
C LEU A 228 9.24 4.18 -8.09
N ASN A 229 7.95 4.46 -8.32
CA ASN A 229 7.05 3.56 -9.01
C ASN A 229 6.66 4.14 -10.38
N THR A 230 6.60 3.30 -11.39
CA THR A 230 6.24 3.65 -12.76
C THR A 230 4.80 3.27 -13.09
N ASP A 231 4.27 3.76 -14.20
CA ASP A 231 2.94 3.43 -14.72
C ASP A 231 2.87 2.04 -15.38
N ASP A 232 4.01 1.48 -15.77
CA ASP A 232 4.15 0.14 -16.34
C ASP A 232 4.53 -0.93 -15.29
N SER A 233 4.21 -0.68 -14.02
CA SER A 233 4.42 -1.61 -12.91
C SER A 233 5.88 -1.99 -12.63
N ARG A 234 6.82 -1.10 -12.91
CA ARG A 234 8.22 -1.21 -12.46
C ARG A 234 8.47 -0.33 -11.24
N TYR A 235 9.46 -0.69 -10.44
CA TYR A 235 9.90 0.13 -9.32
C TYR A 235 11.42 0.18 -9.21
N CYS A 236 11.93 1.22 -8.53
CA CYS A 236 13.35 1.39 -8.20
C CYS A 236 13.47 1.93 -6.78
N ILE A 237 14.23 1.25 -5.93
CA ILE A 237 14.50 1.70 -4.55
C ILE A 237 15.91 2.27 -4.47
N LYS A 238 16.04 3.43 -3.82
CA LYS A 238 17.31 4.10 -3.49
C LYS A 238 17.37 4.40 -2.01
N THR A 239 18.40 3.90 -1.35
CA THR A 239 18.67 4.21 0.05
C THR A 239 19.84 5.18 0.14
N ALA A 240 19.66 6.26 0.87
CA ALA A 240 20.72 7.24 1.09
C ALA A 240 21.79 6.68 2.02
N ASN A 241 23.02 6.57 1.53
CA ASN A 241 24.19 6.11 2.32
C ASN A 241 24.75 7.20 3.24
N THR A 242 24.27 8.43 3.10
CA THR A 242 24.67 9.59 3.92
C THR A 242 23.45 10.23 4.54
N THR A 243 23.64 10.99 5.61
CA THR A 243 22.58 11.77 6.22
C THR A 243 22.10 12.86 5.25
N ILE A 244 20.81 12.92 5.00
CA ILE A 244 20.15 13.93 4.16
C ILE A 244 19.58 15.02 5.09
N PRO A 245 20.10 16.27 5.04
CA PRO A 245 19.54 17.37 5.79
C PRO A 245 18.29 17.90 5.09
N VAL A 246 17.20 18.08 5.84
CA VAL A 246 16.01 18.81 5.39
C VAL A 246 15.89 20.04 6.29
N THR A 247 16.17 21.21 5.72
CA THR A 247 16.13 22.48 6.46
C THR A 247 14.82 23.21 6.16
N ARG A 248 14.20 23.79 7.18
CA ARG A 248 12.98 24.59 7.02
C ARG A 248 13.18 25.69 5.97
N SER A 249 12.17 25.93 5.16
CA SER A 249 12.19 26.92 4.06
C SER A 249 13.27 26.70 3.00
N GLN A 250 13.83 25.49 2.93
CA GLN A 250 14.84 25.11 1.94
C GLN A 250 14.48 23.75 1.33
N TYR A 251 14.99 23.49 0.12
CA TYR A 251 14.94 22.15 -0.45
C TYR A 251 16.34 21.59 -0.69
N THR A 252 16.48 20.28 -0.40
CA THR A 252 17.69 19.51 -0.67
C THR A 252 17.52 18.79 -1.99
N THR A 253 18.39 19.05 -2.96
CA THR A 253 18.33 18.44 -4.29
C THR A 253 19.05 17.09 -4.30
N ILE A 254 18.36 16.05 -4.80
CA ILE A 254 18.90 14.73 -5.11
C ILE A 254 18.73 14.52 -6.61
N ILE A 255 19.83 14.26 -7.33
CA ILE A 255 19.83 14.02 -8.77
C ILE A 255 20.06 12.54 -9.01
N LEU A 256 19.14 11.88 -9.71
CA LEU A 256 19.24 10.48 -10.12
C LEU A 256 19.10 10.42 -11.65
N GLY A 257 20.18 10.08 -12.32
CA GLY A 257 20.26 10.00 -13.77
C GLY A 257 20.05 8.58 -14.30
N GLU A 258 20.23 8.43 -15.62
CA GLU A 258 20.03 7.19 -16.37
C GLU A 258 20.67 5.95 -15.71
N ASN A 259 21.90 6.07 -15.22
CA ASN A 259 22.66 4.96 -14.64
C ASN A 259 22.33 4.70 -13.16
N ASP A 260 21.68 5.64 -12.50
CA ASP A 260 21.28 5.51 -11.10
C ASP A 260 19.95 4.78 -10.97
N LEU A 261 19.10 4.80 -11.99
CA LEU A 261 17.72 4.32 -11.98
C LEU A 261 17.63 2.94 -12.63
N ASN A 262 17.71 1.89 -11.82
CA ASN A 262 17.52 0.51 -12.25
C ASN A 262 16.11 0.06 -11.83
N PHE A 263 15.17 0.19 -12.76
CA PHE A 263 13.79 -0.25 -12.54
C PHE A 263 13.67 -1.76 -12.76
N VAL A 264 13.00 -2.42 -11.84
CA VAL A 264 12.63 -3.84 -11.91
C VAL A 264 11.10 -3.96 -11.88
N ASN A 265 10.57 -5.03 -12.46
CA ASN A 265 9.12 -5.27 -12.43
C ASN A 265 8.65 -5.38 -10.98
N SER A 266 7.55 -4.73 -10.66
CA SER A 266 6.91 -4.87 -9.36
C SER A 266 6.38 -6.29 -9.21
N LEU A 267 6.48 -6.80 -7.98
CA LEU A 267 5.90 -8.11 -7.68
C LEU A 267 4.37 -8.01 -7.76
N PRO A 268 3.69 -8.83 -8.59
CA PRO A 268 2.25 -8.85 -8.61
C PRO A 268 1.67 -9.15 -7.23
N GLN A 269 0.57 -8.52 -6.87
CA GLN A 269 -0.06 -8.73 -5.58
C GLN A 269 -0.39 -10.21 -5.37
N GLY A 270 0.07 -10.77 -4.25
CA GLY A 270 -0.11 -12.19 -3.92
C GLY A 270 0.90 -13.13 -4.57
N ALA A 271 1.87 -12.63 -5.34
CA ALA A 271 2.94 -13.43 -5.92
C ALA A 271 4.18 -13.48 -5.02
N LEU A 272 4.90 -14.60 -5.05
CA LEU A 272 6.23 -14.73 -4.46
C LEU A 272 7.30 -14.17 -5.42
N PRO A 273 8.45 -13.70 -4.90
CA PRO A 273 9.47 -13.06 -5.73
C PRO A 273 10.21 -14.01 -6.70
N GLY A 274 10.21 -15.32 -6.43
CA GLY A 274 10.90 -16.31 -7.26
C GLY A 274 10.28 -16.48 -8.65
N LEU A 275 11.12 -16.51 -9.68
CA LEU A 275 10.75 -16.93 -11.04
C LEU A 275 11.11 -18.38 -11.24
N PHE A 276 10.22 -19.11 -11.89
CA PHE A 276 10.38 -20.54 -12.17
C PHE A 276 10.07 -20.82 -13.63
N THR A 277 11.06 -21.29 -14.36
CA THR A 277 10.84 -21.84 -15.72
C THR A 277 10.06 -23.15 -15.63
N ILE A 278 9.01 -23.29 -16.43
CA ILE A 278 8.05 -24.41 -16.34
C ILE A 278 8.06 -25.34 -17.54
N ASN A 279 8.81 -25.01 -18.60
CA ASN A 279 8.92 -25.84 -19.83
C ASN A 279 10.19 -25.53 -20.62
N ASP A 280 10.43 -26.29 -21.67
CA ASP A 280 11.59 -26.13 -22.55
C ASP A 280 11.51 -24.88 -23.45
N ASP A 281 10.34 -24.26 -23.58
CA ASP A 281 10.14 -23.02 -24.34
C ASP A 281 10.61 -21.79 -23.53
N GLY A 282 10.90 -21.98 -22.24
CA GLY A 282 11.41 -20.94 -21.35
C GLY A 282 10.31 -20.10 -20.70
N ASP A 283 9.05 -20.52 -20.75
CA ASP A 283 7.95 -19.85 -20.07
C ASP A 283 8.19 -19.85 -18.57
N GLN A 284 7.96 -18.70 -17.92
CA GLN A 284 8.21 -18.51 -16.50
C GLN A 284 6.96 -18.13 -15.75
N VAL A 285 6.86 -18.59 -14.52
CA VAL A 285 5.77 -18.26 -13.59
C VAL A 285 6.28 -17.79 -12.24
N ARG A 286 5.39 -17.11 -11.51
CA ARG A 286 5.51 -16.85 -10.07
C ARG A 286 4.44 -17.63 -9.31
N PHE A 287 4.83 -18.25 -8.21
CA PHE A 287 3.88 -18.91 -7.32
C PHE A 287 3.10 -17.90 -6.47
N SER A 288 1.87 -18.27 -6.12
CA SER A 288 1.06 -17.55 -5.12
C SER A 288 1.75 -17.58 -3.75
N MET A 289 1.50 -16.54 -2.95
CA MET A 289 2.07 -16.35 -1.61
C MET A 289 1.70 -17.46 -0.61
N GLY A 290 0.68 -18.25 -0.88
CA GLY A 290 0.22 -19.36 -0.04
C GLY A 290 -0.73 -20.27 -0.80
N ASN A 291 -1.16 -21.36 -0.16
CA ASN A 291 -2.21 -22.21 -0.70
C ASN A 291 -3.52 -21.44 -0.85
N LEU A 292 -4.30 -21.79 -1.87
CA LEU A 292 -5.61 -21.20 -2.10
C LEU A 292 -6.57 -21.56 -0.98
N GLN A 293 -7.36 -20.61 -0.53
CA GLN A 293 -8.40 -20.77 0.49
C GLN A 293 -9.73 -20.19 0.03
N TYR A 294 -10.83 -20.77 0.49
CA TYR A 294 -12.18 -20.30 0.22
C TYR A 294 -13.02 -20.22 1.48
N GLN A 295 -13.83 -19.16 1.60
CA GLN A 295 -14.81 -18.99 2.67
C GLN A 295 -16.23 -18.93 2.06
N ALA A 296 -17.06 -19.93 2.35
CA ALA A 296 -18.37 -20.08 1.73
C ALA A 296 -19.37 -19.00 2.17
N SER A 297 -19.37 -18.61 3.44
CA SER A 297 -20.32 -17.64 4.01
C SER A 297 -20.21 -16.25 3.38
N THR A 298 -19.05 -15.87 2.84
CA THR A 298 -18.77 -14.58 2.20
C THR A 298 -18.48 -14.70 0.71
N ASN A 299 -18.45 -15.94 0.18
CA ASN A 299 -18.02 -16.23 -1.20
C ASN A 299 -16.67 -15.58 -1.53
N THR A 300 -15.69 -15.74 -0.64
CA THR A 300 -14.39 -15.06 -0.75
C THR A 300 -13.28 -16.07 -1.00
N TRP A 301 -12.47 -15.82 -2.01
CA TRP A 301 -11.22 -16.50 -2.29
C TRP A 301 -10.05 -15.66 -1.78
N ARG A 302 -9.03 -16.34 -1.21
CA ARG A 302 -7.76 -15.73 -0.84
C ARG A 302 -6.62 -16.74 -0.94
N PHE A 303 -5.40 -16.28 -0.89
CA PHE A 303 -4.24 -17.11 -0.53
C PHE A 303 -4.07 -17.11 0.98
N ALA A 304 -3.53 -18.19 1.53
CA ALA A 304 -3.07 -18.24 2.91
C ALA A 304 -2.02 -17.13 3.15
N GLU A 305 -1.96 -16.59 4.36
CA GLU A 305 -1.09 -15.45 4.69
C GLU A 305 0.39 -15.82 4.61
N HIS A 306 0.72 -17.07 5.00
CA HIS A 306 2.07 -17.59 4.92
C HIS A 306 2.08 -18.91 4.12
N GLN A 307 3.21 -19.21 3.51
CA GLN A 307 3.36 -20.42 2.71
C GLN A 307 3.15 -21.71 3.51
N TYR A 308 3.45 -21.70 4.81
CA TYR A 308 3.29 -22.83 5.71
C TYR A 308 1.90 -22.96 6.32
N ASP A 309 1.00 -21.99 6.08
CA ASP A 309 -0.37 -22.07 6.61
C ASP A 309 -1.23 -23.06 5.83
N TYR A 310 -2.01 -23.86 6.55
CA TYR A 310 -3.04 -24.72 6.01
C TYR A 310 -4.18 -24.88 7.03
N VAL A 311 -5.39 -25.17 6.53
CA VAL A 311 -6.62 -25.25 7.35
C VAL A 311 -6.67 -26.53 8.19
N GLY A 312 -6.13 -27.63 7.68
CA GLY A 312 -6.08 -28.90 8.39
C GLY A 312 -7.47 -29.52 8.61
N VAL A 313 -7.73 -30.02 9.83
CA VAL A 313 -8.94 -30.78 10.15
C VAL A 313 -10.25 -30.00 9.98
N ASP A 314 -10.20 -28.67 10.01
CA ASP A 314 -11.39 -27.82 9.83
C ASP A 314 -11.97 -27.89 8.42
N ASN A 315 -11.24 -28.42 7.43
CA ASN A 315 -11.78 -28.80 6.12
C ASN A 315 -12.95 -29.80 6.22
N SER A 316 -13.08 -30.51 7.32
CA SER A 316 -14.22 -31.40 7.60
C SER A 316 -15.56 -30.67 7.68
N ASN A 317 -15.53 -29.35 7.95
CA ASN A 317 -16.72 -28.49 8.05
C ASN A 317 -17.22 -27.99 6.69
N ILE A 318 -16.65 -28.46 5.57
CA ILE A 318 -17.00 -28.04 4.23
C ILE A 318 -18.51 -28.06 3.99
N SER A 319 -19.07 -26.89 3.67
CA SER A 319 -20.49 -26.71 3.34
C SER A 319 -20.69 -25.34 2.65
N THR A 320 -21.84 -25.15 2.02
CA THR A 320 -22.19 -23.91 1.33
C THR A 320 -22.36 -22.69 2.24
N THR A 321 -22.40 -22.89 3.56
CA THR A 321 -22.62 -21.84 4.57
C THR A 321 -21.48 -21.76 5.59
N TYR A 322 -20.43 -22.54 5.43
CA TYR A 322 -19.32 -22.54 6.38
C TYR A 322 -18.63 -21.18 6.47
N SER A 323 -18.47 -20.66 7.69
CA SER A 323 -17.88 -19.35 7.94
C SER A 323 -16.36 -19.38 8.16
N GLY A 324 -15.77 -20.57 8.29
CA GLY A 324 -14.32 -20.76 8.29
C GLY A 324 -13.76 -20.89 6.87
N TRP A 325 -12.46 -21.05 6.79
CA TRP A 325 -11.74 -21.27 5.52
C TRP A 325 -11.66 -22.77 5.21
N ILE A 326 -11.63 -23.12 3.93
CA ILE A 326 -11.28 -24.44 3.40
C ILE A 326 -10.14 -24.29 2.40
N ASP A 327 -9.24 -25.28 2.28
CA ASP A 327 -8.11 -25.31 1.35
C ASP A 327 -7.84 -26.68 0.70
N LEU A 328 -8.75 -27.65 0.93
CA LEU A 328 -8.72 -28.97 0.30
C LEU A 328 -9.93 -29.13 -0.63
N PHE A 329 -9.71 -28.91 -1.92
CA PHE A 329 -10.75 -28.86 -2.96
C PHE A 329 -10.82 -30.14 -3.78
N GLY A 330 -12.02 -30.55 -4.19
CA GLY A 330 -12.19 -31.57 -5.22
C GLY A 330 -11.71 -31.05 -6.58
N TRP A 331 -11.31 -31.93 -7.49
CA TRP A 331 -10.72 -31.54 -8.75
C TRP A 331 -11.66 -30.68 -9.61
N GLY A 332 -11.16 -29.55 -10.12
CA GLY A 332 -11.87 -28.67 -11.04
C GLY A 332 -13.07 -27.95 -10.45
N THR A 333 -13.12 -27.73 -9.13
CA THR A 333 -14.26 -27.11 -8.44
C THR A 333 -14.16 -25.58 -8.35
N GLY A 334 -13.50 -24.90 -9.28
CA GLY A 334 -13.39 -23.43 -9.26
C GLY A 334 -14.72 -22.69 -9.19
N ASN A 335 -15.79 -23.24 -9.73
CA ASN A 335 -17.15 -22.70 -9.67
C ASN A 335 -18.06 -23.33 -8.59
N ASN A 336 -17.60 -24.40 -7.92
CA ASN A 336 -18.33 -25.09 -6.86
C ASN A 336 -17.38 -25.61 -5.75
N PRO A 337 -16.67 -24.72 -5.06
CA PRO A 337 -15.58 -25.08 -4.14
C PRO A 337 -16.01 -25.89 -2.93
N THR A 338 -17.30 -25.89 -2.59
CA THR A 338 -17.87 -26.64 -1.45
C THR A 338 -18.39 -28.03 -1.83
N LEU A 339 -18.16 -28.48 -3.08
CA LEU A 339 -18.53 -29.82 -3.49
C LEU A 339 -17.73 -30.86 -2.68
N SER A 340 -18.43 -31.72 -1.94
CA SER A 340 -17.88 -32.75 -1.04
C SER A 340 -18.42 -34.13 -1.33
N SER A 341 -18.96 -34.37 -2.52
CA SER A 341 -19.39 -35.72 -2.94
C SER A 341 -18.20 -36.67 -2.93
N THR A 342 -18.43 -37.90 -2.51
CA THR A 342 -17.45 -39.00 -2.58
C THR A 342 -17.50 -39.77 -3.91
N ASN A 343 -18.38 -39.35 -4.83
CA ASN A 343 -18.48 -39.92 -6.17
C ASN A 343 -17.70 -39.07 -7.19
N SER A 344 -16.66 -39.64 -7.76
CA SER A 344 -15.77 -38.93 -8.73
C SER A 344 -16.48 -38.43 -10.00
N VAL A 345 -17.61 -39.07 -10.39
CA VAL A 345 -18.35 -38.60 -11.60
C VAL A 345 -19.04 -37.26 -11.41
N ASP A 346 -19.22 -36.81 -10.17
CA ASP A 346 -19.77 -35.48 -9.86
C ASP A 346 -18.78 -34.36 -10.15
N TYR A 347 -17.51 -34.68 -10.44
CA TYR A 347 -16.39 -33.78 -10.74
C TYR A 347 -16.00 -33.87 -12.23
N GLY A 348 -16.97 -33.63 -13.11
CA GLY A 348 -16.84 -33.95 -14.55
C GLY A 348 -15.91 -33.05 -15.35
N THR A 349 -16.03 -31.73 -15.20
CA THR A 349 -15.30 -30.73 -15.99
C THR A 349 -14.34 -29.93 -15.11
N PHE A 350 -13.11 -29.76 -15.60
CA PHE A 350 -12.16 -28.89 -14.91
C PHE A 350 -12.55 -27.41 -15.09
N ILE A 351 -12.86 -26.75 -13.98
CA ILE A 351 -12.96 -25.30 -13.92
C ILE A 351 -11.83 -24.82 -13.02
N ASP A 352 -10.90 -24.06 -13.58
CA ASP A 352 -9.74 -23.58 -12.85
C ASP A 352 -10.16 -22.63 -11.72
N TRP A 353 -9.54 -22.78 -10.56
CA TRP A 353 -9.76 -21.90 -9.41
C TRP A 353 -9.27 -20.48 -9.67
N GLY A 354 -8.25 -20.32 -10.54
CA GLY A 354 -7.73 -19.01 -10.98
C GLY A 354 -8.72 -18.18 -11.81
N ASN A 355 -9.85 -18.77 -12.26
CA ASN A 355 -10.94 -18.03 -12.90
C ASN A 355 -11.65 -17.08 -11.92
N ASN A 356 -11.41 -17.21 -10.62
CA ASN A 356 -12.00 -16.37 -9.59
C ASN A 356 -11.10 -15.17 -9.25
N ALA A 357 -11.72 -14.09 -8.77
CA ALA A 357 -11.01 -12.97 -8.18
C ALA A 357 -10.51 -13.37 -6.78
N ILE A 358 -9.21 -13.34 -6.58
CA ILE A 358 -8.56 -13.71 -5.32
C ILE A 358 -8.21 -12.44 -4.56
N SER A 359 -8.84 -12.21 -3.41
CA SER A 359 -8.88 -10.92 -2.71
C SER A 359 -7.50 -10.35 -2.36
N ASN A 360 -6.54 -11.18 -1.97
CA ASN A 360 -5.14 -10.80 -1.73
C ASN A 360 -4.20 -11.21 -2.87
N GLY A 361 -4.74 -11.61 -4.02
CA GLY A 361 -4.02 -12.01 -5.24
C GLY A 361 -4.31 -11.07 -6.42
N GLY A 362 -4.43 -9.75 -6.18
CA GLY A 362 -4.73 -8.75 -7.20
C GLY A 362 -6.22 -8.55 -7.47
N ASN A 363 -7.10 -9.37 -6.87
CA ASN A 363 -8.55 -9.28 -6.96
C ASN A 363 -9.10 -9.20 -8.42
N THR A 364 -8.40 -9.86 -9.34
CA THR A 364 -8.74 -9.90 -10.77
C THR A 364 -8.99 -11.34 -11.20
N VAL A 365 -10.04 -11.58 -11.98
CA VAL A 365 -10.36 -12.90 -12.54
C VAL A 365 -9.35 -13.30 -13.62
N ASN A 366 -9.07 -14.60 -13.74
CA ASN A 366 -8.13 -15.18 -14.74
C ASN A 366 -6.69 -14.65 -14.64
N GLN A 367 -6.30 -14.12 -13.49
CA GLN A 367 -4.92 -13.67 -13.25
C GLN A 367 -4.01 -14.83 -12.86
N TRP A 368 -4.56 -15.86 -12.31
CA TRP A 368 -3.87 -17.04 -11.78
C TRP A 368 -4.33 -18.31 -12.50
N HIS A 369 -3.50 -19.35 -12.52
CA HIS A 369 -3.87 -20.63 -13.08
C HIS A 369 -3.21 -21.80 -12.34
N THR A 370 -3.74 -23.01 -12.58
CA THR A 370 -3.25 -24.25 -12.01
C THR A 370 -2.25 -24.92 -12.97
N LEU A 371 -1.08 -25.29 -12.48
CA LEU A 371 -0.05 -25.99 -13.25
C LEU A 371 -0.57 -27.31 -13.83
N THR A 372 -0.09 -27.65 -15.03
CA THR A 372 -0.26 -28.96 -15.66
C THR A 372 0.66 -30.01 -15.00
N PRO A 373 0.43 -31.32 -15.21
CA PRO A 373 1.34 -32.36 -14.72
C PRO A 373 2.76 -32.23 -15.29
N SER A 374 2.87 -31.85 -16.58
CA SER A 374 4.15 -31.68 -17.25
C SER A 374 4.97 -30.53 -16.65
N GLU A 375 4.32 -29.44 -16.28
CA GLU A 375 4.95 -28.29 -15.63
C GLU A 375 5.41 -28.65 -14.20
N TRP A 376 4.59 -29.37 -13.42
CA TRP A 376 5.03 -29.92 -12.13
C TRP A 376 6.25 -30.83 -12.29
N GLN A 377 6.24 -31.71 -13.29
CA GLN A 377 7.37 -32.59 -13.58
C GLN A 377 8.62 -31.79 -14.00
N TYR A 378 8.46 -30.77 -14.86
CA TYR A 378 9.55 -29.92 -15.29
C TYR A 378 10.20 -29.20 -14.11
N LEU A 379 9.38 -28.60 -13.22
CA LEU A 379 9.85 -27.91 -12.02
C LEU A 379 10.76 -28.80 -11.18
N PHE A 380 10.33 -30.00 -10.83
CA PHE A 380 11.12 -30.88 -9.97
C PHE A 380 12.28 -31.61 -10.67
N ASN A 381 12.28 -31.65 -11.99
CA ASN A 381 13.40 -32.21 -12.77
C ASN A 381 14.50 -31.16 -13.01
N ASN A 382 14.15 -29.89 -13.10
CA ASN A 382 15.07 -28.84 -13.55
C ASN A 382 15.43 -27.82 -12.46
N HIS A 383 14.68 -27.74 -11.37
CA HIS A 383 14.97 -26.87 -10.24
C HIS A 383 15.49 -27.66 -9.04
N GLN A 384 16.22 -26.96 -8.18
CA GLN A 384 16.66 -27.53 -6.91
C GLN A 384 15.50 -27.53 -5.90
N TYR A 385 15.36 -28.61 -5.14
CA TYR A 385 14.37 -28.75 -4.10
C TYR A 385 14.90 -29.54 -2.90
N GLY A 386 14.19 -29.49 -1.80
CA GLY A 386 14.47 -30.28 -0.59
C GLY A 386 13.27 -30.36 0.32
N ILE A 387 13.29 -31.29 1.25
CA ILE A 387 12.26 -31.37 2.30
C ILE A 387 12.66 -30.51 3.51
N GLY A 388 11.68 -30.00 4.25
CA GLY A 388 11.97 -29.17 5.41
C GLY A 388 10.81 -28.98 6.36
N ASN A 389 11.08 -28.28 7.44
CA ASN A 389 10.11 -27.88 8.45
C ASN A 389 10.19 -26.36 8.65
N ILE A 390 9.06 -25.70 8.54
CA ILE A 390 8.93 -24.26 8.76
C ILE A 390 7.81 -24.03 9.75
N ASN A 391 8.10 -23.41 10.86
CA ASN A 391 7.13 -23.14 11.93
C ASN A 391 6.41 -24.41 12.43
N GLY A 392 7.08 -25.56 12.46
CA GLY A 392 6.49 -26.84 12.87
C GLY A 392 5.73 -27.57 11.76
N VAL A 393 5.66 -27.01 10.55
CA VAL A 393 4.96 -27.59 9.40
C VAL A 393 5.98 -28.24 8.46
N GLY A 394 5.77 -29.53 8.17
CA GLY A 394 6.55 -30.27 7.19
C GLY A 394 6.11 -29.97 5.76
N GLY A 395 7.06 -29.99 4.81
CA GLY A 395 6.76 -29.74 3.41
C GLY A 395 7.95 -29.84 2.48
N VAL A 396 7.74 -29.50 1.21
CA VAL A 396 8.76 -29.42 0.17
C VAL A 396 9.10 -27.97 -0.10
N ILE A 397 10.39 -27.67 -0.18
CA ILE A 397 10.94 -26.36 -0.58
C ILE A 397 11.42 -26.50 -2.03
N LEU A 398 10.95 -25.61 -2.91
CA LEU A 398 11.40 -25.48 -4.31
C LEU A 398 12.14 -24.15 -4.47
N LEU A 399 13.28 -24.16 -5.17
CA LEU A 399 14.13 -22.99 -5.36
C LEU A 399 14.01 -22.43 -6.78
N PRO A 400 13.99 -21.08 -6.95
CA PRO A 400 13.79 -20.43 -8.23
C PRO A 400 15.00 -20.56 -9.18
N ASP A 401 14.81 -20.14 -10.46
CA ASP A 401 15.84 -20.15 -11.50
C ASP A 401 17.13 -19.43 -11.04
N SER A 402 16.98 -18.24 -10.51
CA SER A 402 18.10 -17.39 -10.03
C SER A 402 18.26 -17.50 -8.52
N TRP A 403 18.63 -18.69 -8.04
CA TRP A 403 18.77 -18.93 -6.62
C TRP A 403 20.12 -18.48 -6.08
N THR A 404 20.09 -17.71 -4.99
CA THR A 404 21.26 -17.41 -4.16
C THR A 404 20.90 -17.65 -2.69
N LEU A 405 21.64 -18.52 -2.03
CA LEU A 405 21.39 -18.86 -0.63
C LEU A 405 21.62 -17.64 0.27
N PRO A 406 20.62 -17.20 1.06
CA PRO A 406 20.77 -16.08 1.97
C PRO A 406 21.85 -16.31 3.04
N THR A 407 22.52 -15.24 3.42
CA THR A 407 23.58 -15.29 4.44
C THR A 407 23.02 -15.78 5.78
N GLY A 408 23.67 -16.78 6.37
CA GLY A 408 23.22 -17.38 7.64
C GLY A 408 22.18 -18.47 7.50
N CYS A 409 21.74 -18.79 6.27
CA CYS A 409 20.92 -19.96 5.96
C CYS A 409 21.79 -21.10 5.42
N SER A 410 21.27 -22.33 5.50
CA SER A 410 21.83 -23.53 4.87
C SER A 410 20.71 -24.24 4.13
N PHE A 411 21.02 -25.00 3.08
CA PHE A 411 20.03 -25.78 2.34
C PHE A 411 20.58 -27.16 2.01
N THR A 412 19.80 -28.18 2.31
CA THR A 412 20.07 -29.58 1.97
C THR A 412 19.11 -30.00 0.86
N TYR A 413 19.68 -30.43 -0.26
CA TYR A 413 18.95 -30.78 -1.46
C TYR A 413 18.35 -32.20 -1.40
N GLY A 414 17.16 -32.37 -1.99
CA GLY A 414 16.51 -33.65 -2.19
C GLY A 414 15.95 -34.28 -0.91
N PHE A 415 15.83 -35.61 -0.93
CA PHE A 415 15.42 -36.46 0.19
C PHE A 415 16.64 -37.13 0.80
N ALA A 416 16.73 -37.22 2.12
CA ALA A 416 17.79 -38.02 2.71
C ALA A 416 17.47 -39.49 2.63
N SER A 417 18.42 -40.23 2.16
CA SER A 417 18.42 -41.66 2.34
C SER A 417 18.52 -41.98 3.84
N ASN A 418 17.46 -42.54 4.43
CA ASN A 418 17.35 -43.06 5.78
C ASN A 418 16.91 -42.14 6.93
N ASN A 419 16.35 -40.98 6.70
CA ASN A 419 15.73 -40.19 7.75
C ASN A 419 14.23 -40.00 7.48
N PHE A 420 13.39 -40.64 8.28
CA PHE A 420 11.95 -40.42 8.29
C PHE A 420 11.66 -39.08 9.00
N GLY A 421 10.99 -38.18 8.32
CA GLY A 421 10.52 -36.89 8.86
C GLY A 421 11.12 -35.65 8.20
N TRP A 422 10.51 -34.51 8.44
CA TRP A 422 10.80 -33.22 7.85
C TRP A 422 12.03 -32.52 8.50
N THR A 423 13.17 -33.19 8.57
CA THR A 423 14.28 -32.75 9.44
C THR A 423 15.46 -32.11 8.71
N HIS A 424 15.48 -32.11 7.36
CA HIS A 424 16.65 -31.68 6.59
C HIS A 424 16.87 -30.16 6.62
N ASN A 425 15.82 -29.41 6.31
CA ASN A 425 15.82 -27.95 6.25
C ASN A 425 14.87 -27.44 7.32
N ASN A 426 15.42 -27.16 8.51
CA ASN A 426 14.63 -26.67 9.64
C ASN A 426 14.93 -25.17 9.83
N TYR A 427 13.97 -24.32 9.52
CA TYR A 427 14.14 -22.87 9.57
C TYR A 427 13.33 -22.24 10.69
N THR A 428 13.97 -21.28 11.38
CA THR A 428 13.25 -20.27 12.17
C THR A 428 12.45 -19.36 11.23
N LEU A 429 11.44 -18.68 11.75
CA LEU A 429 10.65 -17.74 10.93
C LEU A 429 11.54 -16.68 10.27
N ALA A 430 12.49 -16.09 11.01
CA ALA A 430 13.41 -15.08 10.46
C ALA A 430 14.33 -15.64 9.35
N GLN A 431 14.73 -16.91 9.42
CA GLN A 431 15.46 -17.55 8.32
C GLN A 431 14.56 -17.83 7.13
N TRP A 432 13.32 -18.27 7.40
CA TRP A 432 12.37 -18.51 6.34
C TRP A 432 12.00 -17.23 5.58
N GLU A 433 11.76 -16.12 6.26
CA GLU A 433 11.55 -14.81 5.65
C GLU A 433 12.68 -14.44 4.67
N GLN A 434 13.93 -14.74 5.01
CA GLN A 434 15.07 -14.54 4.11
C GLN A 434 15.04 -15.49 2.90
N MET A 435 14.73 -16.77 3.12
CA MET A 435 14.59 -17.76 2.05
C MET A 435 13.45 -17.41 1.09
N GLU A 436 12.29 -17.03 1.64
CA GLU A 436 11.12 -16.58 0.89
C GLU A 436 11.42 -15.28 0.12
N GLY A 437 12.05 -14.30 0.75
CA GLY A 437 12.49 -13.06 0.10
C GLY A 437 13.50 -13.30 -1.03
N ALA A 438 14.29 -14.37 -0.97
CA ALA A 438 15.16 -14.82 -2.06
C ALA A 438 14.41 -15.67 -3.12
N GLY A 439 13.12 -15.89 -2.95
CA GLY A 439 12.24 -16.53 -3.93
C GLY A 439 11.93 -18.01 -3.69
N ALA A 440 12.30 -18.59 -2.55
CA ALA A 440 11.97 -19.97 -2.24
C ALA A 440 10.46 -20.17 -2.08
N VAL A 441 9.95 -21.28 -2.60
CA VAL A 441 8.54 -21.71 -2.47
C VAL A 441 8.46 -22.87 -1.51
N PHE A 442 7.51 -22.81 -0.55
CA PHE A 442 7.20 -23.89 0.36
C PHE A 442 5.80 -24.46 0.07
N LEU A 443 5.74 -25.76 -0.12
CA LEU A 443 4.50 -26.52 -0.28
C LEU A 443 4.26 -27.34 0.99
N PRO A 444 3.33 -26.94 1.89
CA PRO A 444 3.07 -27.63 3.13
C PRO A 444 2.38 -28.99 2.91
N ALA A 445 2.65 -29.93 3.80
CA ALA A 445 1.95 -31.21 3.87
C ALA A 445 0.57 -31.04 4.53
N ALA A 446 -0.38 -30.45 3.78
CA ALA A 446 -1.69 -30.03 4.27
C ALA A 446 -2.69 -31.20 4.48
N GLY A 447 -2.36 -32.39 3.98
CA GLY A 447 -3.21 -33.57 4.09
C GLY A 447 -4.17 -33.75 2.92
N ILE A 448 -5.17 -34.57 3.12
CA ILE A 448 -6.15 -35.05 2.14
C ILE A 448 -7.55 -34.98 2.78
N ARG A 449 -8.58 -34.62 2.01
CA ARG A 449 -9.99 -34.74 2.42
C ARG A 449 -10.69 -35.79 1.56
N ASP A 450 -11.44 -36.68 2.21
CA ASP A 450 -12.36 -37.63 1.58
C ASP A 450 -13.78 -37.41 2.16
N GLY A 451 -14.69 -36.89 1.35
CA GLY A 451 -15.97 -36.38 1.84
C GLY A 451 -15.77 -35.29 2.89
N THR A 452 -16.05 -35.62 4.15
CA THR A 452 -15.82 -34.77 5.34
C THR A 452 -14.67 -35.26 6.22
N TYR A 453 -13.99 -36.33 5.84
CA TYR A 453 -12.85 -36.85 6.61
C TYR A 453 -11.55 -36.20 6.13
N VAL A 454 -10.71 -35.76 7.07
CA VAL A 454 -9.39 -35.18 6.80
C VAL A 454 -8.32 -36.11 7.36
N LEU A 455 -7.34 -36.44 6.53
CA LEU A 455 -6.29 -37.41 6.82
C LEU A 455 -4.92 -36.86 6.44
N GLY A 456 -3.86 -37.36 7.09
CA GLY A 456 -2.48 -37.13 6.68
C GLY A 456 -2.00 -35.66 6.81
N THR A 457 -2.69 -34.83 7.59
CA THR A 457 -2.22 -33.46 7.91
C THR A 457 -0.85 -33.49 8.56
N GLY A 458 0.09 -32.69 8.08
CA GLY A 458 1.48 -32.66 8.53
C GLY A 458 2.35 -33.80 8.00
N SER A 459 1.77 -34.79 7.29
CA SER A 459 2.47 -35.97 6.77
C SER A 459 2.48 -36.05 5.25
N ASN A 460 1.37 -35.70 4.60
CA ASN A 460 1.21 -35.80 3.16
C ASN A 460 0.91 -34.44 2.54
N GLY A 461 1.62 -34.04 1.50
CA GLY A 461 1.34 -32.89 0.65
C GLY A 461 0.85 -33.36 -0.71
N VAL A 462 -0.40 -33.04 -1.04
CA VAL A 462 -1.00 -33.43 -2.32
C VAL A 462 -1.59 -32.19 -2.98
N TYR A 463 -1.18 -31.95 -4.23
CA TYR A 463 -1.54 -30.75 -4.98
C TYR A 463 -2.14 -31.10 -6.33
N TRP A 464 -3.31 -30.56 -6.65
CA TRP A 464 -3.94 -30.78 -7.92
C TRP A 464 -3.11 -30.19 -9.09
N SER A 465 -3.20 -30.88 -10.22
CA SER A 465 -2.88 -30.32 -11.53
C SER A 465 -4.15 -30.07 -12.36
N SER A 466 -4.04 -29.30 -13.43
CA SER A 466 -5.17 -28.90 -14.27
C SER A 466 -5.70 -30.01 -15.18
N THR A 467 -5.00 -31.14 -15.33
CA THR A 467 -5.28 -32.15 -16.37
C THR A 467 -5.93 -33.42 -15.81
N PRO A 468 -7.02 -33.93 -16.43
CA PRO A 468 -7.61 -35.21 -16.04
C PRO A 468 -6.67 -36.38 -16.42
N ASN A 469 -6.75 -37.46 -15.67
CA ASN A 469 -6.10 -38.73 -16.03
C ASN A 469 -7.11 -39.74 -16.61
N SER A 470 -8.33 -39.79 -16.04
CA SER A 470 -9.44 -40.64 -16.51
C SER A 470 -10.79 -39.97 -16.20
N GLU A 471 -11.91 -40.62 -16.47
CA GLU A 471 -13.23 -40.10 -16.10
C GLU A 471 -13.41 -39.89 -14.59
N SER A 472 -12.72 -40.67 -13.76
CA SER A 472 -12.83 -40.62 -12.30
C SER A 472 -11.58 -40.12 -11.57
N SER A 473 -10.46 -39.91 -12.29
CA SER A 473 -9.20 -39.49 -11.69
C SER A 473 -8.57 -38.31 -12.42
N ALA A 474 -7.72 -37.57 -11.72
CA ALA A 474 -6.95 -36.47 -12.25
C ALA A 474 -5.50 -36.51 -11.76
N ASN A 475 -4.61 -35.88 -12.53
CA ASN A 475 -3.18 -35.83 -12.21
C ASN A 475 -2.89 -34.87 -11.04
N LEU A 476 -1.83 -35.17 -10.31
CA LEU A 476 -1.43 -34.42 -9.11
C LEU A 476 0.06 -34.60 -8.81
N LEU A 477 0.58 -33.70 -7.98
CA LEU A 477 1.83 -33.80 -7.24
C LEU A 477 1.54 -34.45 -5.89
N ASP A 478 2.28 -35.49 -5.48
CA ASP A 478 2.13 -36.17 -4.18
C ASP A 478 3.51 -36.36 -3.53
N PHE A 479 3.63 -35.95 -2.26
CA PHE A 479 4.87 -36.10 -1.51
C PHE A 479 4.61 -36.34 -0.01
N SER A 480 5.60 -36.97 0.59
CA SER A 480 5.74 -37.07 2.05
C SER A 480 7.20 -36.74 2.44
N SER A 481 7.60 -37.01 3.65
CA SER A 481 8.99 -36.86 4.08
C SER A 481 9.97 -37.82 3.41
N ASP A 482 9.51 -38.84 2.73
CA ASP A 482 10.30 -39.94 2.17
C ASP A 482 10.06 -40.22 0.67
N TYR A 483 9.09 -39.61 0.04
CA TYR A 483 8.86 -39.70 -1.40
C TYR A 483 8.34 -38.41 -2.03
N LEU A 484 8.52 -38.32 -3.34
CA LEU A 484 7.94 -37.28 -4.22
C LEU A 484 7.56 -37.93 -5.55
N TYR A 485 6.30 -37.83 -5.90
CA TYR A 485 5.76 -38.21 -7.20
C TYR A 485 5.24 -36.98 -7.93
N THR A 486 5.98 -36.51 -8.92
CA THR A 486 5.66 -35.30 -9.68
C THR A 486 4.56 -35.50 -10.73
N MET A 487 4.27 -36.76 -11.07
CA MET A 487 3.21 -37.15 -11.99
C MET A 487 2.56 -38.46 -11.49
N THR A 488 1.51 -38.31 -10.72
CA THR A 488 0.67 -39.42 -10.27
C THR A 488 -0.80 -38.99 -10.39
N TYR A 489 -1.75 -39.80 -9.94
CA TYR A 489 -3.17 -39.46 -10.05
C TYR A 489 -3.95 -39.90 -8.80
N GLY A 490 -5.06 -39.19 -8.55
CA GLY A 490 -6.01 -39.49 -7.47
C GLY A 490 -7.45 -39.37 -7.93
N LEU A 491 -8.38 -39.86 -7.11
CA LEU A 491 -9.81 -39.73 -7.40
C LEU A 491 -10.22 -38.25 -7.35
N ARG A 492 -10.99 -37.80 -8.36
CA ARG A 492 -11.43 -36.39 -8.48
C ARG A 492 -12.26 -35.91 -7.29
N CYS A 493 -12.92 -36.82 -6.55
CA CYS A 493 -13.71 -36.49 -5.37
C CYS A 493 -12.86 -36.20 -4.12
N TYR A 494 -11.60 -36.58 -4.11
CA TYR A 494 -10.72 -36.23 -3.00
C TYR A 494 -10.44 -34.70 -3.00
N GLY A 495 -10.34 -34.13 -1.81
CA GLY A 495 -9.95 -32.74 -1.62
C GLY A 495 -8.43 -32.68 -1.42
N PHE A 496 -7.75 -31.92 -2.30
CA PHE A 496 -6.32 -31.67 -2.22
C PHE A 496 -6.03 -30.17 -2.27
N SER A 497 -4.83 -29.79 -1.91
CA SER A 497 -4.36 -28.41 -1.96
C SER A 497 -4.30 -27.89 -3.41
N VAL A 498 -4.45 -26.57 -3.54
CA VAL A 498 -4.27 -25.84 -4.79
C VAL A 498 -3.23 -24.77 -4.56
N ARG A 499 -2.16 -24.79 -5.36
CA ARG A 499 -1.14 -23.75 -5.41
C ARG A 499 -1.13 -23.16 -6.79
N LEU A 500 -1.65 -21.96 -6.91
CA LEU A 500 -1.77 -21.26 -8.19
C LEU A 500 -0.46 -20.56 -8.56
N VAL A 501 -0.29 -20.36 -9.86
CA VAL A 501 0.81 -19.59 -10.43
C VAL A 501 0.27 -18.49 -11.34
N GLN A 502 1.11 -17.50 -11.59
CA GLN A 502 0.86 -16.41 -12.53
C GLN A 502 2.01 -16.32 -13.52
N ASP A 503 1.69 -16.14 -14.81
CA ASP A 503 2.68 -15.94 -15.86
C ASP A 503 3.52 -14.68 -15.62
N ASN A 504 4.81 -14.78 -15.89
CA ASN A 504 5.72 -13.65 -15.85
C ASN A 504 5.80 -13.05 -17.25
N ASN A 505 4.83 -12.19 -17.60
CA ASN A 505 4.71 -11.51 -18.90
C ASN A 505 5.54 -10.22 -18.94
#